data_21586b91050d7c85f16abfbc80c0ccc8
#
_entry.id   21586b91050d7c85f16abfbc80c0ccc8
#
_cell.length_a   1.000
_cell.length_b   1.000
_cell.length_c   1.000
_cell.angle_alpha   90.00
_cell.angle_beta   90.00
_cell.angle_gamma   90.00
#
_symmetry.space_group_name_H-M   'P 1'
#
loop_
_entity.id
_entity.type
_entity.pdbx_description
1 polymer ?
#
loop_
_entity_poly.entity_id
_entity_poly.type
_entity_poly.pdbx_seq_one_letter_code
_entity_poly.pdbx_strand_id
1 'polypeptide(L)'
;MERSNRDVLRHEVLGSGRSPARFLQWIGFFLPPLVFFVHLETAYNLIPWECTKQEEVWMHVVGALAVLLSLVGNGASWISRARTADVGDGPPKHVVEGPGALWRTRFLADTGLGLGSMITLVLIAQWIAGFFITVCQ
;
A
#
# COMPACT_ATOMS: atom_id res chain seq x y z
N MET A 1 10.53 40.02 -11.44
CA MET A 1 9.09 39.85 -11.72
C MET A 1 8.74 38.45 -12.22
N GLU A 2 9.53 37.82 -13.05
CA GLU A 2 9.26 36.52 -13.66
C GLU A 2 9.36 35.31 -12.70
N ARG A 3 10.21 35.37 -11.66
CA ARG A 3 10.30 34.33 -10.62
C ARG A 3 9.04 34.25 -9.76
N SER A 4 8.46 35.40 -9.38
CA SER A 4 7.23 35.47 -8.58
C SER A 4 6.04 34.83 -9.27
N ASN A 5 5.94 34.98 -10.60
CA ASN A 5 4.82 34.42 -11.39
C ASN A 5 4.94 32.88 -11.53
N ARG A 6 6.16 32.35 -11.60
CA ARG A 6 6.39 30.89 -11.61
C ARG A 6 6.10 30.24 -10.28
N ASP A 7 6.35 30.92 -9.19
CA ASP A 7 6.07 30.39 -7.86
C ASP A 7 4.56 30.39 -7.57
N VAL A 8 3.82 31.42 -8.03
CA VAL A 8 2.35 31.48 -7.94
C VAL A 8 1.70 30.38 -8.80
N LEU A 9 2.14 30.19 -10.04
CA LEU A 9 1.64 29.13 -10.91
C LEU A 9 1.95 27.72 -10.36
N ARG A 10 3.10 27.55 -9.72
CA ARG A 10 3.46 26.31 -9.03
C ARG A 10 2.53 26.02 -7.84
N HIS A 11 2.18 27.04 -7.06
CA HIS A 11 1.22 26.93 -5.97
C HIS A 11 -0.20 26.64 -6.45
N GLU A 12 -0.66 27.22 -7.55
CA GLU A 12 -1.98 26.93 -8.12
C GLU A 12 -2.07 25.51 -8.70
N VAL A 13 -1.04 25.05 -9.41
CA VAL A 13 -1.00 23.68 -9.97
C VAL A 13 -0.92 22.63 -8.87
N LEU A 14 -0.24 22.92 -7.76
CA LEU A 14 -0.16 22.02 -6.59
C LEU A 14 -1.38 22.12 -5.67
N GLY A 15 -2.14 23.22 -5.74
CA GLY A 15 -3.36 23.47 -4.93
C GLY A 15 -4.64 22.90 -5.53
N SER A 16 -4.67 22.56 -6.81
CA SER A 16 -5.85 22.02 -7.48
C SER A 16 -6.14 20.57 -7.05
N GLY A 17 -6.98 20.45 -6.13
CA GLY A 17 -7.65 19.47 -5.31
C GLY A 17 -7.86 18.01 -5.75
N ARG A 18 -7.08 17.40 -6.63
CA ARG A 18 -7.02 15.96 -6.87
C ARG A 18 -5.67 15.57 -7.44
N SER A 19 -4.60 15.85 -6.70
CA SER A 19 -3.29 15.42 -7.16
C SER A 19 -3.24 13.88 -7.14
N PRO A 20 -2.78 13.24 -8.25
CA PRO A 20 -2.60 11.79 -8.30
C PRO A 20 -1.69 11.28 -7.16
N ALA A 21 -0.90 12.17 -6.57
CA ALA A 21 -0.06 11.88 -5.42
C ALA A 21 -0.87 11.53 -4.15
N ARG A 22 -2.02 12.18 -3.91
CA ARG A 22 -2.88 11.84 -2.76
C ARG A 22 -3.52 10.47 -2.93
N PHE A 23 -4.02 10.18 -4.13
CA PHE A 23 -4.62 8.89 -4.43
C PHE A 23 -3.61 7.74 -4.27
N LEU A 24 -2.39 7.93 -4.77
CA LEU A 24 -1.30 6.95 -4.64
C LEU A 24 -0.95 6.67 -3.17
N GLN A 25 -0.96 7.69 -2.33
CA GLN A 25 -0.71 7.57 -0.89
C GLN A 25 -1.78 6.74 -0.19
N TRP A 26 -3.07 6.95 -0.52
CA TRP A 26 -4.17 6.18 0.05
C TRP A 26 -4.14 4.72 -0.42
N ILE A 27 -3.81 4.47 -1.69
CA ILE A 27 -3.59 3.11 -2.19
C ILE A 27 -2.48 2.44 -1.41
N GLY A 28 -1.32 3.08 -1.25
CA GLY A 28 -0.18 2.52 -0.54
C GLY A 28 -0.49 2.14 0.91
N PHE A 29 -1.35 2.91 1.57
CA PHE A 29 -1.72 2.67 2.97
C PHE A 29 -2.82 1.61 3.12
N PHE A 30 -3.88 1.66 2.31
CA PHE A 30 -5.05 0.80 2.50
C PHE A 30 -5.02 -0.50 1.69
N LEU A 31 -4.33 -0.54 0.56
CA LEU A 31 -4.36 -1.71 -0.32
C LEU A 31 -3.80 -2.97 0.36
N PRO A 32 -2.62 -2.96 1.03
CA PRO A 32 -2.10 -4.17 1.66
C PRO A 32 -3.03 -4.77 2.72
N PRO A 33 -3.55 -4.02 3.71
CA PRO A 33 -4.49 -4.58 4.68
C PRO A 33 -5.80 -5.05 4.04
N LEU A 34 -6.33 -4.33 3.06
CA LEU A 34 -7.54 -4.74 2.33
C LEU A 34 -7.32 -6.08 1.62
N VAL A 35 -6.21 -6.21 0.89
CA VAL A 35 -5.83 -7.45 0.19
C VAL A 35 -5.69 -8.60 1.18
N PHE A 36 -5.10 -8.37 2.35
CA PHE A 36 -4.96 -9.36 3.40
C PHE A 36 -6.32 -9.89 3.87
N PHE A 37 -7.27 -9.00 4.18
CA PHE A 37 -8.61 -9.41 4.60
C PHE A 37 -9.37 -10.14 3.49
N VAL A 38 -9.33 -9.64 2.26
CA VAL A 38 -9.96 -10.31 1.11
C VAL A 38 -9.34 -11.68 0.86
N HIS A 39 -8.01 -11.80 0.99
CA HIS A 39 -7.32 -13.08 0.88
C HIS A 39 -7.78 -14.07 1.94
N LEU A 40 -7.88 -13.66 3.22
CA LEU A 40 -8.36 -14.53 4.30
C LEU A 40 -9.78 -15.02 4.06
N GLU A 41 -10.70 -14.12 3.70
CA GLU A 41 -12.08 -14.46 3.39
C GLU A 41 -12.18 -15.42 2.20
N THR A 42 -11.41 -15.14 1.13
CA THR A 42 -11.40 -15.98 -0.06
C THR A 42 -10.84 -17.38 0.25
N ALA A 43 -9.73 -17.45 0.97
CA ALA A 43 -9.12 -18.71 1.38
C ALA A 43 -10.08 -19.55 2.22
N TYR A 44 -10.75 -18.92 3.21
CA TYR A 44 -11.72 -19.60 4.07
C TYR A 44 -12.91 -20.19 3.30
N ASN A 45 -13.42 -19.46 2.32
CA ASN A 45 -14.53 -19.92 1.48
C ASN A 45 -14.09 -20.97 0.44
N LEU A 46 -12.83 -20.99 0.03
CA LEU A 46 -12.32 -21.89 -1.01
C LEU A 46 -12.03 -23.29 -0.47
N ILE A 47 -11.63 -23.43 0.80
CA ILE A 47 -11.27 -24.71 1.43
C ILE A 47 -12.34 -25.82 1.23
N PRO A 48 -13.63 -25.62 1.53
CA PRO A 48 -14.65 -26.66 1.33
C PRO A 48 -14.79 -27.09 -0.12
N TRP A 49 -14.62 -26.14 -1.06
CA TRP A 49 -14.72 -26.40 -2.49
C TRP A 49 -13.52 -27.19 -3.01
N GLU A 50 -12.30 -26.83 -2.60
CA GLU A 50 -11.07 -27.55 -2.97
C GLU A 50 -11.08 -28.98 -2.45
N CYS A 51 -11.52 -29.22 -1.21
CA CYS A 51 -11.67 -30.56 -0.65
C CYS A 51 -12.67 -31.42 -1.43
N THR A 52 -13.71 -30.82 -2.03
CA THR A 52 -14.69 -31.54 -2.83
C THR A 52 -14.14 -31.86 -4.23
N LYS A 53 -13.33 -30.98 -4.82
CA LYS A 53 -12.79 -31.10 -6.18
C LYS A 53 -11.39 -31.70 -6.24
N GLN A 54 -10.68 -31.73 -5.10
CA GLN A 54 -9.27 -32.15 -5.00
C GLN A 54 -8.32 -31.35 -5.93
N GLU A 55 -8.62 -30.06 -6.12
CA GLU A 55 -7.83 -29.13 -6.92
C GLU A 55 -7.20 -28.06 -6.04
N GLU A 56 -5.95 -28.19 -5.66
CA GLU A 56 -5.21 -27.24 -4.79
C GLU A 56 -4.71 -25.99 -5.54
N VAL A 57 -4.81 -25.95 -6.86
CA VAL A 57 -4.24 -24.88 -7.71
C VAL A 57 -4.82 -23.51 -7.40
N TRP A 58 -6.12 -23.44 -7.08
CA TRP A 58 -6.80 -22.18 -6.83
C TRP A 58 -6.29 -21.46 -5.60
N MET A 59 -5.94 -22.18 -4.55
CA MET A 59 -5.34 -21.61 -3.34
C MET A 59 -4.00 -20.92 -3.65
N HIS A 60 -3.17 -21.57 -4.48
CA HIS A 60 -1.90 -20.97 -4.90
C HIS A 60 -2.08 -19.74 -5.79
N VAL A 61 -3.07 -19.76 -6.68
CA VAL A 61 -3.40 -18.60 -7.53
C VAL A 61 -3.85 -17.41 -6.67
N VAL A 62 -4.76 -17.64 -5.72
CA VAL A 62 -5.25 -16.60 -4.81
C VAL A 62 -4.11 -16.05 -3.94
N GLY A 63 -3.26 -16.92 -3.40
CA GLY A 63 -2.08 -16.52 -2.62
C GLY A 63 -1.10 -15.67 -3.44
N ALA A 64 -0.75 -16.11 -4.65
CA ALA A 64 0.14 -15.36 -5.54
C ALA A 64 -0.42 -13.98 -5.89
N LEU A 65 -1.73 -13.90 -6.23
CA LEU A 65 -2.40 -12.63 -6.52
C LEU A 65 -2.40 -11.69 -5.32
N ALA A 66 -2.65 -12.21 -4.11
CA ALA A 66 -2.61 -11.41 -2.89
C ALA A 66 -1.21 -10.82 -2.62
N VAL A 67 -0.14 -11.62 -2.80
CA VAL A 67 1.24 -11.15 -2.68
C VAL A 67 1.53 -10.06 -3.71
N LEU A 68 1.18 -10.26 -4.99
CA LEU A 68 1.40 -9.27 -6.05
C LEU A 68 0.67 -7.95 -5.78
N LEU A 69 -0.60 -8.00 -5.39
CA LEU A 69 -1.37 -6.80 -5.05
C LEU A 69 -0.81 -6.07 -3.83
N SER A 70 -0.34 -6.79 -2.82
CA SER A 70 0.32 -6.20 -1.65
C SER A 70 1.64 -5.53 -2.03
N LEU A 71 2.43 -6.11 -2.94
CA LEU A 71 3.64 -5.50 -3.50
C LEU A 71 3.34 -4.21 -4.29
N VAL A 72 2.24 -4.16 -5.03
CA VAL A 72 1.78 -2.92 -5.71
C VAL A 72 1.50 -1.83 -4.68
N GLY A 73 0.82 -2.14 -3.57
CA GLY A 73 0.61 -1.21 -2.47
C GLY A 73 1.91 -0.70 -1.85
N ASN A 74 2.87 -1.59 -1.60
CA ASN A 74 4.20 -1.22 -1.11
C ASN A 74 4.96 -0.33 -2.10
N GLY A 75 4.89 -0.63 -3.39
CA GLY A 75 5.46 0.20 -4.45
C GLY A 75 4.87 1.61 -4.48
N ALA A 76 3.56 1.73 -4.30
CA ALA A 76 2.87 3.02 -4.21
C ALA A 76 3.34 3.84 -3.00
N SER A 77 3.50 3.21 -1.82
CA SER A 77 4.07 3.83 -0.62
C SER A 77 5.52 4.25 -0.84
N TRP A 78 6.34 3.41 -1.47
CA TRP A 78 7.72 3.73 -1.80
C TRP A 78 7.85 4.94 -2.73
N ILE A 79 7.05 4.98 -3.80
CA ILE A 79 7.02 6.13 -4.73
C ILE A 79 6.58 7.41 -4.01
N SER A 80 5.58 7.31 -3.14
CA SER A 80 5.10 8.44 -2.33
C SER A 80 6.19 8.97 -1.40
N ARG A 81 6.93 8.07 -0.73
CA ARG A 81 8.08 8.40 0.12
C ARG A 81 9.20 9.06 -0.69
N ALA A 82 9.57 8.51 -1.85
CA ALA A 82 10.63 9.06 -2.69
C ALA A 82 10.33 10.50 -3.14
N ARG A 83 9.06 10.82 -3.40
CA ARG A 83 8.62 12.18 -3.76
C ARG A 83 8.67 13.18 -2.61
N THR A 84 8.73 12.71 -1.37
CA THR A 84 8.77 13.53 -0.16
C THR A 84 10.12 13.44 0.56
N ALA A 85 11.15 12.89 -0.11
CA ALA A 85 12.49 12.67 0.49
C ALA A 85 13.18 13.97 0.94
N ASP A 86 12.93 15.08 0.25
CA ASP A 86 13.52 16.39 0.55
C ASP A 86 12.89 17.10 1.79
N VAL A 87 11.84 16.50 2.36
CA VAL A 87 11.20 17.02 3.58
C VAL A 87 12.01 16.56 4.79
N GLY A 88 12.62 17.50 5.51
CA GLY A 88 13.43 17.22 6.70
C GLY A 88 12.69 16.41 7.77
N ASP A 89 13.43 15.65 8.57
CA ASP A 89 12.91 14.74 9.59
C ASP A 89 12.35 15.44 10.86
N GLY A 90 12.41 16.77 10.90
CA GLY A 90 11.92 17.54 12.06
C GLY A 90 10.40 17.75 12.07
N PRO A 91 9.78 17.84 13.26
CA PRO A 91 8.39 18.22 13.36
C PRO A 91 8.17 19.62 12.78
N PRO A 92 7.07 19.87 12.05
CA PRO A 92 6.79 21.18 11.48
C PRO A 92 6.61 22.21 12.59
N LYS A 93 7.35 23.30 12.51
CA LYS A 93 7.28 24.40 13.50
C LYS A 93 5.95 25.17 13.48
N HIS A 94 5.14 25.00 12.42
CA HIS A 94 3.81 25.62 12.29
C HIS A 94 2.84 24.65 11.59
N VAL A 95 1.68 24.44 12.21
CA VAL A 95 0.78 23.29 11.94
C VAL A 95 -0.27 23.56 10.86
N VAL A 96 -0.43 24.76 10.32
CA VAL A 96 -1.72 25.09 9.71
C VAL A 96 -1.78 25.01 8.20
N GLU A 97 -0.81 25.37 7.40
CA GLU A 97 -0.88 25.23 5.92
C GLU A 97 0.52 25.35 5.31
N GLY A 98 1.02 24.30 4.67
CA GLY A 98 2.33 24.28 4.01
C GLY A 98 3.17 23.06 4.40
N PRO A 99 4.27 23.20 5.17
CA PRO A 99 5.18 22.09 5.51
C PRO A 99 4.53 20.93 6.25
N GLY A 100 3.48 21.19 7.05
CA GLY A 100 2.76 20.14 7.80
C GLY A 100 1.99 19.14 6.93
N ALA A 101 1.55 19.53 5.74
CA ALA A 101 0.88 18.62 4.81
C ALA A 101 1.88 17.60 4.23
N LEU A 102 3.09 18.05 3.90
CA LEU A 102 4.15 17.17 3.38
C LEU A 102 4.64 16.20 4.44
N TRP A 103 4.77 16.65 5.70
CA TRP A 103 5.17 15.79 6.81
C TRP A 103 4.13 14.68 7.09
N ARG A 104 2.83 15.01 7.06
CA ARG A 104 1.74 14.01 7.15
C ARG A 104 1.80 13.00 6.00
N THR A 105 2.07 13.47 4.79
CA THR A 105 2.22 12.59 3.61
C THR A 105 3.40 11.64 3.77
N ARG A 106 4.53 12.12 4.27
CA ARG A 106 5.70 11.30 4.55
C ARG A 106 5.43 10.28 5.65
N PHE A 107 4.83 10.71 6.75
CA PHE A 107 4.45 9.81 7.85
C PHE A 107 3.52 8.69 7.39
N LEU A 108 2.50 9.00 6.60
CA LEU A 108 1.58 8.00 6.04
C LEU A 108 2.30 7.07 5.04
N ALA A 109 3.22 7.58 4.24
CA ALA A 109 4.01 6.76 3.32
C ALA A 109 4.95 5.81 4.08
N ASP A 110 5.63 6.27 5.13
CA ASP A 110 6.51 5.45 5.96
C ASP A 110 5.72 4.39 6.73
N THR A 111 4.57 4.75 7.31
CA THR A 111 3.68 3.83 8.00
C THR A 111 3.09 2.81 7.03
N GLY A 112 2.64 3.26 5.85
CA GLY A 112 2.11 2.39 4.79
C GLY A 112 3.16 1.40 4.29
N LEU A 113 4.41 1.82 4.13
CA LEU A 113 5.51 0.95 3.74
C LEU A 113 5.83 -0.09 4.83
N GLY A 114 5.92 0.33 6.09
CA GLY A 114 6.18 -0.58 7.21
C GLY A 114 5.08 -1.62 7.40
N LEU A 115 3.82 -1.17 7.48
CA LEU A 115 2.67 -2.03 7.64
C LEU A 115 2.49 -2.94 6.41
N GLY A 116 2.59 -2.38 5.20
CA GLY A 116 2.45 -3.13 3.97
C GLY A 116 3.54 -4.20 3.79
N SER A 117 4.78 -3.89 4.17
CA SER A 117 5.88 -4.88 4.15
C SER A 117 5.63 -6.02 5.12
N MET A 118 5.16 -5.73 6.34
CA MET A 118 4.81 -6.74 7.32
C MET A 118 3.68 -7.66 6.81
N ILE A 119 2.63 -7.08 6.25
CA ILE A 119 1.52 -7.83 5.65
C ILE A 119 1.99 -8.69 4.49
N THR A 120 2.85 -8.17 3.62
CA THR A 120 3.40 -8.93 2.49
C THR A 120 4.19 -10.13 2.98
N LEU A 121 5.01 -9.99 4.03
CA LEU A 121 5.74 -11.11 4.63
C LEU A 121 4.80 -12.17 5.20
N VAL A 122 3.72 -11.76 5.85
CA VAL A 122 2.70 -12.70 6.36
C VAL A 122 2.02 -13.45 5.21
N LEU A 123 1.64 -12.75 4.13
CA LEU A 123 1.04 -13.37 2.94
C LEU A 123 1.99 -14.37 2.28
N ILE A 124 3.27 -14.04 2.16
CA ILE A 124 4.30 -14.96 1.63
C ILE A 124 4.44 -16.17 2.54
N ALA A 125 4.51 -15.99 3.85
CA ALA A 125 4.61 -17.09 4.81
C ALA A 125 3.39 -18.03 4.74
N GLN A 126 2.17 -17.46 4.64
CA GLN A 126 0.94 -18.25 4.46
C GLN A 126 0.94 -19.00 3.12
N TRP A 127 1.37 -18.36 2.04
CA TRP A 127 1.45 -19.01 0.74
C TRP A 127 2.46 -20.16 0.73
N ILE A 128 3.65 -19.96 1.33
CA ILE A 128 4.67 -21.01 1.48
C ILE A 128 4.12 -22.16 2.33
N ALA A 129 3.45 -21.88 3.45
CA ALA A 129 2.86 -22.92 4.30
C ALA A 129 1.87 -23.81 3.53
N GLY A 130 1.12 -23.23 2.57
CA GLY A 130 0.21 -23.98 1.69
C GLY A 130 0.86 -25.05 0.83
N PHE A 131 2.18 -25.00 0.60
CA PHE A 131 2.90 -26.07 -0.11
C PHE A 131 3.23 -27.29 0.78
N PHE A 132 3.20 -27.12 2.11
CA PHE A 132 3.58 -28.17 3.06
C PHE A 132 2.36 -28.75 3.80
N ILE A 133 1.25 -28.05 3.79
CA ILE A 133 0.05 -28.44 4.53
C ILE A 133 -1.05 -28.75 3.51
N THR A 134 -1.34 -30.04 3.33
CA THR A 134 -2.52 -30.49 2.60
C THR A 134 -3.77 -30.17 3.40
N VAL A 135 -4.65 -29.34 2.86
CA VAL A 135 -5.83 -28.81 3.55
C VAL A 135 -6.91 -29.88 3.75
N CYS A 136 -6.86 -30.97 2.97
CA CYS A 136 -7.88 -32.00 2.91
C CYS A 136 -7.37 -33.36 3.43
N GLN A 137 -7.01 -33.43 4.71
CA GLN A 137 -6.73 -34.69 5.42
C GLN A 137 -7.91 -35.12 6.27
#